data_b14f334ad035181f20edcefbc0c42290
#
_entry.id   b14f334ad035181f20edcefbc0c42290
#
_cell.length_a   1.000
_cell.length_b   1.000
_cell.length_c   1.000
_cell.angle_alpha   90.00
_cell.angle_beta   90.00
_cell.angle_gamma   90.00
#
_symmetry.space_group_name_H-M   'P 1'
#
loop_
_entity.id
_entity.type
_entity.pdbx_description
1 polymer ?
#
loop_
_entity_poly.entity_id
_entity_poly.type
_entity_poly.pdbx_seq_one_letter_code
_entity_poly.pdbx_strand_id
1 'polypeptide(L)'
;SACLVGSEMCIRDSPYIKEAGKIQYNKKNVYNFELEKTVDEKVLIKKFASALESGQKRSVEVDVTNTDRALGTLLGAEITRRFGETLEEDTYTVKCHGAGGQSFGAFIPKGLTLELVGDSNDYFGKGLSGGKLIVYPQAGATYKEDENIIVGNVALYGETSGKAFINGVAGERFCVRNSGATAVSYTHLRAHETGRN
;
A
#
# COMPACT_ATOMS: atom_id res chain seq x y z
N SER A 1 -27.23 -7.58 22.08
CA SER A 1 -26.87 -7.16 20.75
C SER A 1 -26.07 -8.26 20.09
N ALA A 2 -26.80 -9.17 19.73
CA ALA A 2 -26.25 -10.25 18.99
C ALA A 2 -26.25 -9.89 17.56
N CYS A 3 -25.47 -9.49 17.16
CA CYS A 3 -25.44 -9.43 16.25
C CYS A 3 -25.23 -9.20 15.06
N LEU A 4 -24.59 -8.94 14.82
CA LEU A 4 -24.03 -8.61 13.56
C LEU A 4 -23.13 -9.66 13.02
N VAL A 5 -23.06 -10.75 13.69
CA VAL A 5 -22.32 -11.89 13.23
C VAL A 5 -23.27 -12.95 12.78
N GLY A 6 -24.33 -12.59 12.33
CA GLY A 6 -25.20 -13.62 11.91
C GLY A 6 -25.03 -13.93 10.46
N SER A 7 -24.51 -15.05 10.19
CA SER A 7 -24.83 -15.73 8.95
C SER A 7 -26.34 -15.66 8.63
N GLU A 8 -27.17 -15.62 9.64
CA GLU A 8 -28.61 -15.45 9.50
C GLU A 8 -29.04 -14.11 8.91
N MET A 9 -28.37 -13.04 9.25
CA MET A 9 -28.67 -11.72 8.67
C MET A 9 -28.30 -11.67 7.19
N CYS A 10 -27.15 -12.19 6.84
CA CYS A 10 -26.76 -12.32 5.44
C CYS A 10 -27.68 -13.27 4.65
N ILE A 11 -28.16 -14.32 5.28
CA ILE A 11 -29.08 -15.28 4.64
C ILE A 11 -30.46 -14.67 4.45
N ARG A 12 -30.95 -13.87 5.40
CA ARG A 12 -32.29 -13.26 5.31
C ARG A 12 -32.36 -12.10 4.34
N ASP A 13 -31.30 -11.30 4.29
CA ASP A 13 -31.27 -10.08 3.48
C ASP A 13 -30.68 -10.30 2.08
N SER A 14 -30.02 -11.42 1.87
CA SER A 14 -29.57 -11.80 0.53
C SER A 14 -30.73 -12.29 -0.33
N PRO A 15 -30.80 -11.89 -1.59
CA PRO A 15 -31.80 -12.41 -2.51
C PRO A 15 -31.71 -13.93 -2.53
N TYR A 16 -32.80 -14.59 -2.16
CA TYR A 16 -32.84 -16.05 -2.18
C TYR A 16 -32.88 -16.55 -3.61
N ILE A 17 -31.81 -17.22 -4.02
CA ILE A 17 -31.72 -17.80 -5.36
C ILE A 17 -32.25 -19.25 -5.28
N LYS A 18 -33.51 -19.42 -5.68
CA LYS A 18 -34.17 -20.74 -5.70
C LYS A 18 -33.46 -21.78 -6.54
N GLU A 19 -32.62 -21.36 -7.45
CA GLU A 19 -31.93 -22.20 -8.42
C GLU A 19 -30.40 -22.20 -8.22
N ALA A 20 -29.93 -22.04 -6.99
CA ALA A 20 -28.50 -21.97 -6.67
C ALA A 20 -27.69 -23.15 -7.24
N GLY A 21 -28.26 -24.33 -7.36
CA GLY A 21 -27.63 -25.49 -7.97
C GLY A 21 -27.34 -25.37 -9.47
N LYS A 22 -27.93 -24.36 -10.13
CA LYS A 22 -27.68 -24.08 -11.57
C LYS A 22 -26.61 -23.00 -11.78
N ILE A 23 -26.20 -22.34 -10.70
CA ILE A 23 -25.17 -21.30 -10.76
C ILE A 23 -23.81 -21.99 -10.76
N GLN A 24 -23.15 -21.94 -11.88
CA GLN A 24 -21.81 -22.51 -12.04
C GLN A 24 -20.81 -21.42 -12.35
N TYR A 25 -19.56 -21.63 -11.95
CA TYR A 25 -18.45 -20.75 -12.32
C TYR A 25 -18.34 -20.64 -13.86
N ASN A 26 -18.50 -19.45 -14.36
CA ASN A 26 -18.35 -19.17 -15.78
C ASN A 26 -16.96 -18.62 -16.08
N LYS A 27 -16.12 -19.41 -16.68
CA LYS A 27 -14.74 -19.01 -17.10
C LYS A 27 -14.69 -17.81 -18.05
N LYS A 28 -15.80 -17.48 -18.72
CA LYS A 28 -15.89 -16.34 -19.63
C LYS A 28 -16.20 -15.03 -18.90
N ASN A 29 -16.74 -15.08 -17.69
CA ASN A 29 -16.98 -13.91 -16.86
C ASN A 29 -15.74 -13.57 -16.03
N VAL A 30 -14.72 -13.04 -16.70
CA VAL A 30 -13.53 -12.52 -16.01
C VAL A 30 -13.86 -11.14 -15.46
N TYR A 31 -13.68 -10.97 -14.15
CA TYR A 31 -13.82 -9.65 -13.54
C TYR A 31 -12.73 -8.72 -14.08
N ASN A 32 -13.14 -7.58 -14.62
CA ASN A 32 -12.19 -6.55 -15.05
C ASN A 32 -11.86 -5.63 -13.86
N PHE A 33 -10.63 -5.68 -13.40
CA PHE A 33 -10.13 -4.82 -12.32
C PHE A 33 -9.82 -3.39 -12.78
N GLU A 34 -9.96 -3.12 -14.07
CA GLU A 34 -9.69 -1.81 -14.67
C GLU A 34 -8.28 -1.28 -14.34
N LEU A 35 -7.30 -2.15 -14.32
CA LEU A 35 -5.91 -1.81 -13.93
C LEU A 35 -5.33 -0.70 -14.80
N GLU A 36 -5.79 -0.59 -16.03
CA GLU A 36 -5.43 0.47 -16.97
C GLU A 36 -5.82 1.89 -16.47
N LYS A 37 -6.71 1.98 -15.49
CA LYS A 37 -7.12 3.24 -14.87
C LYS A 37 -6.23 3.67 -13.70
N THR A 38 -5.37 2.81 -13.19
CA THR A 38 -4.49 3.11 -12.06
C THR A 38 -3.42 4.14 -12.43
N VAL A 39 -2.89 4.84 -11.44
CA VAL A 39 -1.76 5.78 -11.62
C VAL A 39 -0.52 5.03 -12.06
N ASP A 40 -0.31 3.81 -11.56
CA ASP A 40 0.81 2.96 -11.96
C ASP A 40 0.83 2.77 -13.48
N GLU A 41 -0.28 2.33 -14.09
CA GLU A 41 -0.38 2.06 -15.53
C GLU A 41 -0.41 3.35 -16.36
N LYS A 42 -1.16 4.35 -15.92
CA LYS A 42 -1.29 5.59 -16.69
C LYS A 42 -0.04 6.43 -16.69
N VAL A 43 0.69 6.47 -15.58
CA VAL A 43 1.76 7.43 -15.33
C VAL A 43 3.08 6.75 -15.02
N LEU A 44 3.15 5.94 -13.95
CA LEU A 44 4.43 5.48 -13.43
C LEU A 44 5.15 4.56 -14.39
N ILE A 45 4.52 3.51 -14.87
CA ILE A 45 5.15 2.54 -15.79
C ILE A 45 5.65 3.24 -17.05
N LYS A 46 4.88 4.20 -17.57
CA LYS A 46 5.30 4.98 -18.75
C LYS A 46 6.50 5.88 -18.46
N LYS A 47 6.48 6.59 -17.32
CA LYS A 47 7.59 7.46 -16.91
C LYS A 47 8.87 6.67 -16.62
N PHE A 48 8.75 5.45 -16.16
CA PHE A 48 9.88 4.56 -15.87
C PHE A 48 10.27 3.65 -17.05
N ALA A 49 9.57 3.65 -18.17
CA ALA A 49 9.77 2.69 -19.27
C ALA A 49 11.24 2.52 -19.67
N SER A 50 11.96 3.61 -19.97
CA SER A 50 13.37 3.53 -20.35
C SER A 50 14.29 3.07 -19.20
N ALA A 51 13.96 3.45 -17.98
CA ALA A 51 14.71 3.01 -16.80
C ALA A 51 14.48 1.52 -16.49
N LEU A 52 13.27 1.03 -16.71
CA LEU A 52 12.93 -0.39 -16.59
C LEU A 52 13.63 -1.26 -17.66
N GLU A 53 14.00 -0.69 -18.79
CA GLU A 53 14.80 -1.40 -19.81
C GLU A 53 16.30 -1.40 -19.48
N SER A 54 16.82 -0.28 -18.98
CA SER A 54 18.25 -0.07 -18.75
C SER A 54 18.73 -0.39 -17.33
N GLY A 55 17.85 -0.47 -16.35
CA GLY A 55 18.21 -0.58 -14.93
C GLY A 55 18.80 0.70 -14.33
N GLN A 56 18.77 1.83 -15.05
CA GLN A 56 19.36 3.08 -14.58
C GLN A 56 18.49 3.76 -13.52
N LYS A 57 19.14 4.46 -12.59
CA LYS A 57 18.45 5.25 -11.57
C LYS A 57 17.49 6.26 -12.17
N ARG A 58 16.30 6.33 -11.62
CA ARG A 58 15.26 7.28 -12.06
C ARG A 58 14.44 7.77 -10.88
N SER A 59 14.18 9.07 -10.86
CA SER A 59 13.23 9.70 -9.93
C SER A 59 12.09 10.36 -10.71
N VAL A 60 10.88 10.26 -10.17
CA VAL A 60 9.66 10.82 -10.78
C VAL A 60 8.81 11.44 -9.68
N GLU A 61 8.19 12.56 -9.96
CA GLU A 61 7.20 13.20 -9.08
C GLU A 61 5.79 13.07 -9.66
N VAL A 62 4.82 12.85 -8.76
CA VAL A 62 3.39 12.71 -9.11
C VAL A 62 2.50 13.24 -7.99
N ASP A 63 1.39 13.85 -8.35
CA ASP A 63 0.32 14.16 -7.42
C ASP A 63 -0.57 12.94 -7.25
N VAL A 64 -1.03 12.70 -6.02
CA VAL A 64 -1.84 11.56 -5.66
C VAL A 64 -3.05 11.96 -4.82
N THR A 65 -4.09 11.18 -4.94
CA THR A 65 -5.33 11.37 -4.17
C THR A 65 -5.67 10.07 -3.41
N ASN A 66 -6.53 10.18 -2.42
CA ASN A 66 -6.96 9.03 -1.62
C ASN A 66 -7.74 7.96 -2.43
N THR A 67 -8.10 8.25 -3.65
CA THR A 67 -8.72 7.29 -4.57
C THR A 67 -7.71 6.46 -5.35
N ASP A 68 -6.43 6.85 -5.35
CA ASP A 68 -5.35 6.14 -6.02
C ASP A 68 -4.85 4.98 -5.15
N ARG A 69 -5.59 3.88 -5.21
CA ARG A 69 -5.33 2.69 -4.39
C ARG A 69 -4.16 1.88 -4.90
N ALA A 70 -3.46 1.22 -3.98
CA ALA A 70 -2.36 0.28 -4.26
C ALA A 70 -1.25 0.87 -5.16
N LEU A 71 -1.03 2.19 -5.06
CA LEU A 71 0.01 2.87 -5.83
C LEU A 71 1.39 2.25 -5.54
N GLY A 72 2.15 2.02 -6.59
CA GLY A 72 3.45 1.38 -6.55
C GLY A 72 3.42 -0.14 -6.69
N THR A 73 2.27 -0.79 -6.54
CA THR A 73 2.17 -2.26 -6.61
C THR A 73 2.43 -2.80 -8.01
N LEU A 74 1.84 -2.21 -9.04
CA LEU A 74 2.05 -2.65 -10.43
C LEU A 74 3.44 -2.29 -10.94
N LEU A 75 3.94 -1.11 -10.59
CA LEU A 75 5.33 -0.74 -10.87
C LEU A 75 6.29 -1.71 -10.17
N GLY A 76 6.03 -2.05 -8.91
CA GLY A 76 6.79 -3.05 -8.17
C GLY A 76 6.77 -4.43 -8.82
N ALA A 77 5.64 -4.85 -9.36
CA ALA A 77 5.53 -6.11 -10.11
C ALA A 77 6.38 -6.10 -11.39
N GLU A 78 6.41 -4.99 -12.13
CA GLU A 78 7.28 -4.83 -13.29
C GLU A 78 8.77 -4.87 -12.91
N ILE A 79 9.14 -4.21 -11.82
CA ILE A 79 10.52 -4.24 -11.30
C ILE A 79 10.91 -5.68 -10.95
N THR A 80 10.09 -6.37 -10.18
CA THR A 80 10.37 -7.75 -9.76
C THR A 80 10.49 -8.69 -10.95
N ARG A 81 9.62 -8.55 -11.95
CA ARG A 81 9.64 -9.38 -13.16
C ARG A 81 10.93 -9.24 -13.96
N ARG A 82 11.50 -8.03 -14.00
CA ARG A 82 12.70 -7.73 -14.78
C ARG A 82 14.00 -7.94 -14.03
N PHE A 83 14.02 -7.59 -12.76
CA PHE A 83 15.26 -7.48 -11.98
C PHE A 83 15.31 -8.40 -10.75
N GLY A 84 14.17 -8.97 -10.33
CA GLY A 84 14.13 -9.73 -9.08
C GLY A 84 14.57 -8.86 -7.89
N GLU A 85 15.59 -9.30 -7.17
CA GLU A 85 16.17 -8.60 -6.01
C GLU A 85 17.52 -7.94 -6.30
N THR A 86 17.92 -7.83 -7.56
CA THR A 86 19.28 -7.40 -7.95
C THR A 86 19.47 -5.89 -7.89
N LEU A 87 18.42 -5.10 -7.88
CA LEU A 87 18.52 -3.65 -7.83
C LEU A 87 19.07 -3.16 -6.49
N GLU A 88 19.86 -2.10 -6.56
CA GLU A 88 20.29 -1.38 -5.37
C GLU A 88 19.12 -0.53 -4.81
N GLU A 89 19.20 -0.22 -3.51
CA GLU A 89 18.26 0.69 -2.85
C GLU A 89 18.25 2.04 -3.59
N ASP A 90 17.07 2.68 -3.65
CA ASP A 90 16.87 3.97 -4.33
C ASP A 90 17.21 3.99 -5.84
N THR A 91 17.14 2.85 -6.51
CA THR A 91 17.29 2.81 -7.97
C THR A 91 16.11 3.53 -8.63
N TYR A 92 14.90 3.27 -8.18
CA TYR A 92 13.69 3.93 -8.63
C TYR A 92 13.03 4.65 -7.45
N THR A 93 12.81 5.95 -7.61
CA THR A 93 12.17 6.77 -6.59
C THR A 93 10.93 7.44 -7.16
N VAL A 94 9.81 7.31 -6.47
CA VAL A 94 8.59 8.05 -6.77
C VAL A 94 8.29 8.97 -5.60
N LYS A 95 8.30 10.26 -5.85
CA LYS A 95 7.88 11.27 -4.89
C LYS A 95 6.41 11.62 -5.16
N CYS A 96 5.58 11.37 -4.18
CA CYS A 96 4.13 11.58 -4.23
C CYS A 96 3.75 12.78 -3.38
N HIS A 97 2.87 13.62 -3.89
CA HIS A 97 2.32 14.77 -3.17
C HIS A 97 0.81 14.61 -3.01
N GLY A 98 0.32 14.68 -1.79
CA GLY A 98 -1.10 14.62 -1.49
C GLY A 98 -1.49 13.48 -0.56
N ALA A 99 -2.66 12.89 -0.77
CA ALA A 99 -3.19 11.82 0.07
C ALA A 99 -2.99 10.45 -0.59
N GLY A 100 -2.18 9.61 0.00
CA GLY A 100 -2.00 8.22 -0.44
C GLY A 100 -3.26 7.39 -0.17
N GLY A 101 -3.76 6.71 -1.20
CA GLY A 101 -4.93 5.84 -1.10
C GLY A 101 -4.66 4.58 -0.28
N GLN A 102 -5.69 3.77 -0.14
CA GLN A 102 -5.60 2.49 0.55
C GLN A 102 -4.53 1.60 -0.08
N SER A 103 -3.73 0.91 0.75
CA SER A 103 -2.64 0.02 0.33
C SER A 103 -1.53 0.73 -0.46
N PHE A 104 -1.29 2.01 -0.19
CA PHE A 104 -0.14 2.73 -0.75
C PHE A 104 1.16 1.99 -0.47
N GLY A 105 1.96 1.74 -1.50
CA GLY A 105 3.23 1.02 -1.38
C GLY A 105 3.12 -0.46 -1.03
N ALA A 106 1.96 -1.08 -1.24
CA ALA A 106 1.81 -2.51 -0.97
C ALA A 106 2.73 -3.36 -1.85
N PHE A 107 3.41 -4.33 -1.23
CA PHE A 107 4.28 -5.32 -1.88
C PHE A 107 5.45 -4.75 -2.70
N ILE A 108 5.87 -3.52 -2.45
CA ILE A 108 6.97 -2.94 -3.22
C ILE A 108 8.29 -3.68 -2.94
N PRO A 109 9.04 -4.00 -4.02
CA PRO A 109 10.27 -4.76 -3.94
C PRO A 109 11.49 -3.87 -3.67
N LYS A 110 12.61 -4.52 -3.39
CA LYS A 110 13.92 -3.88 -3.32
C LYS A 110 14.20 -3.06 -4.59
N GLY A 111 14.80 -1.89 -4.42
CA GLY A 111 15.12 -0.96 -5.49
C GLY A 111 14.05 0.10 -5.72
N LEU A 112 12.82 -0.09 -5.22
CA LEU A 112 11.75 0.91 -5.32
C LEU A 112 11.60 1.67 -3.99
N THR A 113 11.66 2.99 -4.08
CA THR A 113 11.39 3.92 -2.97
C THR A 113 10.17 4.77 -3.30
N LEU A 114 9.20 4.78 -2.40
CA LEU A 114 8.07 5.69 -2.46
C LEU A 114 8.18 6.71 -1.31
N GLU A 115 8.22 7.98 -1.66
CA GLU A 115 8.22 9.09 -0.74
C GLU A 115 6.89 9.82 -0.84
N LEU A 116 6.14 9.88 0.25
CA LEU A 116 4.83 10.53 0.32
C LEU A 116 4.91 11.79 1.17
N VAL A 117 4.68 12.92 0.54
CA VAL A 117 4.50 14.21 1.20
C VAL A 117 3.01 14.41 1.41
N GLY A 118 2.53 14.01 2.59
CA GLY A 118 1.10 13.99 2.90
C GLY A 118 0.76 12.91 3.91
N ASP A 119 -0.39 12.29 3.74
CA ASP A 119 -0.92 11.22 4.59
C ASP A 119 -1.35 10.00 3.75
N SER A 120 -1.60 8.88 4.38
CA SER A 120 -2.06 7.67 3.70
C SER A 120 -3.17 6.96 4.45
N ASN A 121 -4.05 6.32 3.71
CA ASN A 121 -5.11 5.49 4.24
C ASN A 121 -4.58 4.16 4.81
N ASP A 122 -5.51 3.23 5.11
CA ASP A 122 -5.20 1.93 5.69
C ASP A 122 -4.30 1.06 4.79
N TYR A 123 -3.63 0.10 5.41
CA TYR A 123 -2.74 -0.86 4.76
C TYR A 123 -1.52 -0.24 4.05
N PHE A 124 -1.07 0.93 4.51
CA PHE A 124 0.20 1.49 4.04
C PHE A 124 1.33 0.47 4.17
N GLY A 125 2.05 0.22 3.08
CA GLY A 125 3.17 -0.72 3.05
C GLY A 125 2.83 -2.18 3.30
N LYS A 126 1.56 -2.60 3.17
CA LYS A 126 1.19 -4.00 3.34
C LYS A 126 2.09 -4.92 2.52
N GLY A 127 2.64 -5.94 3.18
CA GLY A 127 3.48 -6.94 2.51
C GLY A 127 4.77 -6.37 1.92
N LEU A 128 5.31 -5.29 2.49
CA LEU A 128 6.57 -4.68 2.04
C LEU A 128 7.65 -5.75 1.86
N SER A 129 8.26 -5.80 0.69
CA SER A 129 9.15 -6.90 0.24
C SER A 129 10.50 -6.38 -0.24
N GLY A 130 11.14 -5.54 0.56
CA GLY A 130 12.48 -5.01 0.28
C GLY A 130 12.53 -3.56 -0.16
N GLY A 131 11.39 -2.96 -0.49
CA GLY A 131 11.30 -1.55 -0.87
C GLY A 131 11.48 -0.58 0.31
N LYS A 132 11.48 0.71 0.01
CA LYS A 132 11.55 1.77 0.99
C LYS A 132 10.31 2.65 0.92
N LEU A 133 9.74 2.94 2.07
CA LEU A 133 8.60 3.85 2.24
C LEU A 133 8.99 5.00 3.14
N ILE A 134 8.66 6.20 2.74
CA ILE A 134 8.88 7.42 3.52
C ILE A 134 7.59 8.22 3.46
N VAL A 135 7.07 8.63 4.62
CA VAL A 135 5.89 9.50 4.69
C VAL A 135 6.10 10.58 5.75
N TYR A 136 5.78 11.80 5.39
CA TYR A 136 5.88 12.96 6.26
C TYR A 136 4.89 14.05 5.83
N PRO A 137 4.48 14.93 6.78
CA PRO A 137 3.58 16.04 6.50
C PRO A 137 4.13 17.02 5.49
N GLN A 138 3.25 17.69 4.77
CA GLN A 138 3.64 18.79 3.90
C GLN A 138 4.26 19.93 4.69
N ALA A 139 5.26 20.59 4.13
CA ALA A 139 5.86 21.78 4.73
C ALA A 139 4.81 22.86 4.99
N GLY A 140 4.79 23.40 6.22
CA GLY A 140 3.80 24.38 6.64
C GLY A 140 2.48 23.79 7.15
N ALA A 141 2.40 22.49 7.37
CA ALA A 141 1.29 21.87 8.09
C ALA A 141 1.11 22.55 9.46
N THR A 142 -0.13 22.87 9.82
CA THR A 142 -0.46 23.59 11.07
C THR A 142 -0.68 22.68 12.26
N TYR A 143 -0.66 21.37 12.04
CA TYR A 143 -0.79 20.35 13.08
C TYR A 143 0.58 19.83 13.51
N LYS A 144 0.65 19.33 14.74
CA LYS A 144 1.86 18.67 15.23
C LYS A 144 1.91 17.22 14.77
N GLU A 145 3.07 16.80 14.32
CA GLU A 145 3.26 15.46 13.77
C GLU A 145 3.02 14.37 14.83
N ASP A 146 3.33 14.64 16.10
CA ASP A 146 3.17 13.72 17.22
C ASP A 146 1.73 13.57 17.73
N GLU A 147 0.81 14.41 17.28
CA GLU A 147 -0.59 14.39 17.70
C GLU A 147 -1.53 13.89 16.58
N ASN A 148 -1.03 13.73 15.35
CA ASN A 148 -1.88 13.43 14.19
C ASN A 148 -1.52 12.11 13.51
N ILE A 149 -2.56 11.34 13.19
CA ILE A 149 -2.42 10.11 12.41
C ILE A 149 -2.07 10.47 10.98
N ILE A 150 -0.91 9.99 10.50
CA ILE A 150 -0.44 10.20 9.13
C ILE A 150 -0.60 8.95 8.26
N VAL A 151 -0.60 7.77 8.87
CA VAL A 151 -0.92 6.52 8.20
C VAL A 151 -2.06 5.82 8.92
N GLY A 152 -3.01 5.29 8.17
CA GLY A 152 -4.20 4.63 8.70
C GLY A 152 -3.88 3.31 9.42
N ASN A 153 -4.92 2.51 9.63
CA ASN A 153 -4.81 1.25 10.35
C ASN A 153 -4.11 0.17 9.54
N VAL A 154 -3.57 -0.83 10.23
CA VAL A 154 -2.95 -2.02 9.63
C VAL A 154 -1.77 -1.67 8.72
N ALA A 155 -1.08 -0.56 9.01
CA ALA A 155 0.11 -0.19 8.29
C ALA A 155 1.22 -1.24 8.50
N LEU A 156 1.96 -1.55 7.44
CA LEU A 156 3.05 -2.52 7.44
C LEU A 156 2.63 -3.92 7.90
N TYR A 157 1.46 -4.39 7.46
CA TYR A 157 1.00 -5.72 7.78
C TYR A 157 1.70 -6.77 6.93
N GLY A 158 2.33 -7.76 7.59
CA GLY A 158 2.92 -8.93 6.92
C GLY A 158 4.14 -8.61 6.07
N GLU A 159 4.88 -7.58 6.42
CA GLU A 159 6.14 -7.24 5.76
C GLU A 159 7.22 -8.29 6.00
N THR A 160 8.03 -8.53 4.99
CA THR A 160 9.10 -9.54 5.01
C THR A 160 10.49 -8.91 5.01
N SER A 161 10.64 -7.76 4.39
CA SER A 161 11.90 -7.02 4.30
C SER A 161 11.63 -5.59 3.84
N GLY A 162 12.65 -4.74 3.91
CA GLY A 162 12.56 -3.33 3.51
C GLY A 162 12.58 -2.35 4.66
N LYS A 163 12.29 -1.10 4.37
CA LYS A 163 12.37 0.00 5.33
C LYS A 163 11.14 0.90 5.23
N ALA A 164 10.62 1.34 6.36
CA ALA A 164 9.56 2.34 6.41
C ALA A 164 9.91 3.43 7.44
N PHE A 165 9.83 4.67 7.02
CA PHE A 165 10.08 5.86 7.84
C PHE A 165 8.81 6.71 7.86
N ILE A 166 8.23 6.88 9.04
CA ILE A 166 6.94 7.55 9.24
C ILE A 166 7.15 8.71 10.20
N ASN A 167 6.98 9.94 9.70
CA ASN A 167 7.00 11.13 10.53
C ASN A 167 5.56 11.52 10.91
N GLY A 168 5.02 10.86 11.91
CA GLY A 168 3.66 11.03 12.41
C GLY A 168 3.16 9.81 13.15
N VAL A 169 1.91 9.87 13.62
CA VAL A 169 1.27 8.77 14.33
C VAL A 169 0.74 7.74 13.35
N ALA A 170 0.99 6.47 13.63
CA ALA A 170 0.37 5.36 12.90
C ALA A 170 -0.94 4.94 13.59
N GLY A 171 -1.91 4.49 12.79
CA GLY A 171 -3.15 3.91 13.26
C GLY A 171 -2.95 2.57 13.99
N GLU A 172 -4.05 1.90 14.29
CA GLU A 172 -4.04 0.62 15.01
C GLU A 172 -3.45 -0.52 14.18
N ARG A 173 -2.96 -1.57 14.84
CA ARG A 173 -2.39 -2.79 14.22
C ARG A 173 -1.17 -2.51 13.33
N PHE A 174 -0.28 -1.68 13.81
CA PHE A 174 0.97 -1.37 13.15
C PHE A 174 1.95 -2.55 13.19
N CYS A 175 2.63 -2.85 12.08
CA CYS A 175 3.65 -3.90 11.95
C CYS A 175 3.22 -5.30 12.38
N VAL A 176 1.94 -5.65 12.25
CA VAL A 176 1.47 -6.99 12.60
C VAL A 176 2.03 -8.02 11.63
N ARG A 177 2.65 -9.08 12.16
CA ARG A 177 3.34 -10.13 11.39
C ARG A 177 4.58 -9.63 10.62
N ASN A 178 5.32 -8.68 11.19
CA ASN A 178 6.63 -8.30 10.68
C ASN A 178 7.61 -9.47 10.84
N SER A 179 8.29 -9.86 9.77
CA SER A 179 9.28 -10.93 9.77
C SER A 179 10.68 -10.49 9.33
N GLY A 180 10.90 -9.19 9.03
CA GLY A 180 12.25 -8.74 8.65
C GLY A 180 12.36 -7.30 8.15
N ALA A 181 11.27 -6.55 8.08
CA ALA A 181 11.34 -5.14 7.71
C ALA A 181 11.73 -4.25 8.90
N THR A 182 12.40 -3.14 8.63
CA THR A 182 12.71 -2.09 9.61
C THR A 182 11.67 -0.98 9.49
N ALA A 183 10.92 -0.74 10.55
CA ALA A 183 9.96 0.34 10.62
C ALA A 183 10.35 1.34 11.71
N VAL A 184 10.41 2.61 11.34
CA VAL A 184 10.70 3.71 12.26
C VAL A 184 9.53 4.69 12.21
N SER A 185 8.85 4.86 13.35
CA SER A 185 7.88 5.92 13.54
C SER A 185 8.45 6.91 14.56
N TYR A 186 8.42 8.18 14.23
CA TYR A 186 9.00 9.23 15.08
C TYR A 186 8.11 9.61 16.27
N THR A 187 6.88 9.09 16.30
CA THR A 187 5.90 9.43 17.31
C THR A 187 5.14 8.21 17.81
N HIS A 188 4.55 8.33 18.97
CA HIS A 188 3.94 7.27 19.75
C HIS A 188 3.00 6.38 18.91
N LEU A 189 3.38 5.13 18.81
CA LEU A 189 2.41 4.07 18.50
C LEU A 189 1.34 4.12 19.59
N ARG A 190 0.06 4.09 19.23
CA ARG A 190 -0.98 3.88 20.23
C ARG A 190 -0.71 2.53 20.88
N ALA A 191 -0.43 2.56 22.19
CA ALA A 191 0.26 1.53 22.97
C ALA A 191 -0.45 0.16 23.11
N HIS A 192 -1.51 -0.12 22.38
CA HIS A 192 -2.23 -1.38 22.49
C HIS A 192 -1.87 -2.45 21.45
N GLU A 193 -0.96 -2.16 20.54
CA GLU A 193 -0.82 -2.97 19.33
C GLU A 193 0.58 -3.51 19.05
N THR A 194 1.53 -3.35 19.93
CA THR A 194 2.75 -4.15 19.84
C THR A 194 2.43 -5.56 20.34
N GLY A 195 1.96 -6.39 19.44
CA GLY A 195 1.79 -7.80 19.71
C GLY A 195 3.13 -8.37 20.19
N ARG A 196 3.15 -8.84 21.42
CA ARG A 196 4.24 -9.65 21.91
C ARG A 196 4.33 -10.88 21.01
N ASN A 197 5.42 -10.99 20.29
CA ASN A 197 5.92 -12.29 19.88
C ASN A 197 6.67 -12.92 21.05
#